data_e71a5d2fb4ee8e0f31f32aeb7ed50038
#
_entry.id   e71a5d2fb4ee8e0f31f32aeb7ed50038
#
_cell.length_a   1.000
_cell.length_b   1.000
_cell.length_c   1.000
_cell.angle_alpha   90.00
_cell.angle_beta   90.00
_cell.angle_gamma   90.00
#
_symmetry.space_group_name_H-M   'P 1'
#
loop_
_entity.id
_entity.type
_entity.pdbx_description
1 polymer ?
#
loop_
_entity_poly.entity_id
_entity_poly.type
_entity_poly.pdbx_seq_one_letter_code
_entity_poly.pdbx_strand_id
1 'polypeptide(L)'
;MTSFPLWAERLYNRPLALDPFKNEVLCEFAQTRIVGLKPEKITATVLDQPSLRAVSDEASYYRDGERKPFASKDGIAVIPIRGTLVHRASWVDADSGLAGYNRIVGQAKAAFSDPEIGGMFLPFETGGGECAGMIAAAEEIASMAKAEGGKPIYAYLDERACSAGYVLASACDKIYGRRECMGGSIAAIINIIDKSKAYEKMGLDPIVIRAEWADRKARGQAGEKIDKDTIARLGALVDETSEQIVEFVAAMRGVTEKSIKDLRGEVFTGNDLKAFGLIDDILSEREAWAALKEEIRGF
;
A
#
# COMPACT_ATOMS: atom_id res chain seq x y z
N MET A 1 -11.04 9.22 22.79
CA MET A 1 -11.68 7.94 22.37
C MET A 1 -11.04 7.55 21.05
N THR A 2 -10.34 6.44 21.03
CA THR A 2 -9.49 6.01 19.93
C THR A 2 -10.33 5.57 18.73
N SER A 3 -9.91 5.95 17.52
CA SER A 3 -10.46 5.60 16.18
C SER A 3 -10.44 4.09 15.87
N PHE A 4 -10.40 3.24 16.89
CA PHE A 4 -10.27 1.80 16.83
C PHE A 4 -11.37 1.06 16.03
N PRO A 5 -12.67 1.42 16.11
CA PRO A 5 -13.70 0.76 15.31
C PRO A 5 -13.47 0.88 13.80
N LEU A 6 -13.11 2.08 13.33
CA LEU A 6 -12.84 2.36 11.91
C LEU A 6 -11.64 1.58 11.38
N TRP A 7 -10.63 1.35 12.23
CA TRP A 7 -9.44 0.60 11.84
C TRP A 7 -9.70 -0.90 11.73
N ALA A 8 -10.49 -1.46 12.65
CA ALA A 8 -10.89 -2.87 12.60
C ALA A 8 -11.78 -3.18 11.38
N GLU A 9 -12.68 -2.26 11.01
CA GLU A 9 -13.49 -2.38 9.79
C GLU A 9 -12.67 -2.42 8.51
N ARG A 10 -11.46 -1.83 8.53
CA ARG A 10 -10.55 -1.79 7.38
C ARG A 10 -9.76 -3.08 7.16
N LEU A 11 -9.71 -3.98 8.16
CA LEU A 11 -8.92 -5.22 8.10
C LEU A 11 -9.71 -6.46 7.72
N TYR A 12 -11.02 -6.47 7.95
CA TYR A 12 -11.83 -7.66 7.80
C TYR A 12 -12.95 -7.45 6.78
N ASN A 13 -13.37 -8.57 6.16
CA ASN A 13 -14.53 -8.64 5.28
C ASN A 13 -14.46 -7.75 4.01
N ARG A 14 -13.26 -7.35 3.60
CA ARG A 14 -13.01 -6.58 2.37
C ARG A 14 -11.70 -7.01 1.72
N PRO A 15 -11.56 -6.85 0.40
CA PRO A 15 -10.30 -7.10 -0.29
C PRO A 15 -9.18 -6.20 0.23
N LEU A 16 -8.04 -6.79 0.52
CA LEU A 16 -6.81 -6.14 0.93
C LEU A 16 -5.69 -6.53 -0.03
N ALA A 17 -4.90 -5.57 -0.43
CA ALA A 17 -3.63 -5.74 -1.10
C ALA A 17 -2.52 -5.47 -0.08
N LEU A 18 -2.23 -6.45 0.77
CA LEU A 18 -1.35 -6.35 1.94
C LEU A 18 -0.43 -7.56 2.00
N ASP A 19 0.86 -7.35 2.28
CA ASP A 19 1.82 -8.45 2.41
C ASP A 19 1.50 -9.35 3.62
N PRO A 20 1.84 -10.66 3.56
CA PRO A 20 1.44 -11.63 4.58
C PRO A 20 1.90 -11.27 5.99
N PHE A 21 3.14 -10.77 6.16
CA PHE A 21 3.69 -10.44 7.48
C PHE A 21 2.97 -9.25 8.10
N LYS A 22 2.72 -8.20 7.31
CA LYS A 22 1.97 -7.04 7.76
C LYS A 22 0.53 -7.40 8.10
N ASN A 23 -0.09 -8.26 7.28
CA ASN A 23 -1.44 -8.75 7.51
C ASN A 23 -1.54 -9.53 8.82
N GLU A 24 -0.59 -10.42 9.11
CA GLU A 24 -0.56 -11.20 10.35
C GLU A 24 -0.47 -10.28 11.58
N VAL A 25 0.49 -9.35 11.61
CA VAL A 25 0.65 -8.38 12.70
C VAL A 25 -0.62 -7.55 12.93
N LEU A 26 -1.26 -7.08 11.86
CA LEU A 26 -2.48 -6.30 11.95
C LEU A 26 -3.67 -7.13 12.46
N CYS A 27 -3.78 -8.40 12.02
CA CYS A 27 -4.81 -9.33 12.48
C CYS A 27 -4.62 -9.70 13.95
N GLU A 28 -3.39 -9.99 14.39
CA GLU A 28 -3.07 -10.25 15.79
C GLU A 28 -3.39 -9.08 16.70
N PHE A 29 -2.97 -7.87 16.31
CA PHE A 29 -3.30 -6.66 17.04
C PHE A 29 -4.81 -6.44 17.16
N ALA A 30 -5.56 -6.64 16.08
CA ALA A 30 -7.01 -6.53 16.10
C ALA A 30 -7.66 -7.59 16.99
N GLN A 31 -7.19 -8.84 16.94
CA GLN A 31 -7.69 -9.95 17.77
C GLN A 31 -7.45 -9.70 19.27
N THR A 32 -6.26 -9.24 19.66
CA THR A 32 -5.94 -8.95 21.06
C THR A 32 -6.84 -7.87 21.64
N ARG A 33 -7.24 -6.90 20.83
CA ARG A 33 -8.18 -5.83 21.23
C ARG A 33 -9.64 -6.31 21.26
N ILE A 34 -10.04 -7.16 20.33
CA ILE A 34 -11.41 -7.70 20.23
C ILE A 34 -11.69 -8.68 21.38
N VAL A 35 -10.71 -9.50 21.76
CA VAL A 35 -10.86 -10.52 22.82
C VAL A 35 -10.61 -9.95 24.22
N GLY A 36 -10.22 -8.67 24.34
CA GLY A 36 -9.99 -8.02 25.63
C GLY A 36 -8.71 -8.45 26.34
N LEU A 37 -7.83 -9.17 25.65
CA LEU A 37 -6.48 -9.46 26.12
C LEU A 37 -5.72 -8.13 26.15
N LYS A 38 -5.28 -7.71 27.35
CA LYS A 38 -4.40 -6.53 27.45
C LYS A 38 -3.12 -6.89 26.69
N PRO A 39 -2.74 -6.16 25.64
CA PRO A 39 -1.43 -6.36 25.07
C PRO A 39 -0.43 -6.02 26.18
N GLU A 40 0.47 -6.94 26.49
CA GLU A 40 1.73 -6.54 27.09
C GLU A 40 2.25 -5.41 26.16
N LYS A 41 2.71 -4.33 26.76
CA LYS A 41 3.20 -3.18 26.00
C LYS A 41 4.23 -3.70 25.02
N ILE A 42 3.84 -3.86 23.77
CA ILE A 42 4.81 -3.87 22.68
C ILE A 42 5.30 -2.41 22.66
N THR A 43 6.28 -2.13 23.49
CA THR A 43 7.17 -1.01 23.27
C THR A 43 7.90 -1.39 21.98
N ALA A 44 7.36 -0.97 20.85
CA ALA A 44 8.19 -0.72 19.70
C ALA A 44 9.22 0.27 20.24
N THR A 45 10.36 -0.23 20.63
CA THR A 45 11.55 0.57 20.76
C THR A 45 11.79 1.04 19.35
N VAL A 46 11.33 2.24 19.05
CA VAL A 46 11.85 3.01 17.94
C VAL A 46 13.33 3.10 18.31
N LEU A 47 14.10 2.18 17.78
CA LEU A 47 15.55 2.32 17.76
C LEU A 47 15.76 3.57 16.93
N ASP A 48 16.05 4.64 17.66
CA ASP A 48 16.60 5.87 17.11
C ASP A 48 18.01 5.52 16.63
N GLN A 49 18.06 4.68 15.58
CA GLN A 49 19.28 4.47 14.83
C GLN A 49 19.49 5.76 14.05
N PRO A 50 20.69 6.37 14.12
CA PRO A 50 21.03 7.42 13.19
C PRO A 50 20.89 6.80 11.81
N SER A 51 19.74 7.03 11.18
CA SER A 51 19.49 6.64 9.81
C SER A 51 20.65 7.19 8.99
N LEU A 52 21.30 6.35 8.21
CA LEU A 52 22.07 6.82 7.06
C LEU A 52 21.13 7.79 6.34
N ARG A 53 21.41 9.11 6.47
CA ARG A 53 20.50 10.13 5.96
C ARG A 53 20.29 9.86 4.47
N ALA A 54 19.09 9.42 4.14
CA ALA A 54 18.66 9.27 2.78
C ALA A 54 18.69 10.64 2.09
N VAL A 55 18.97 10.68 0.81
CA VAL A 55 19.01 11.96 0.07
C VAL A 55 17.63 12.62 0.11
N SER A 56 16.57 11.80 0.11
CA SER A 56 15.18 12.23 0.25
C SER A 56 14.86 12.86 1.61
N ASP A 57 15.55 12.45 2.70
CA ASP A 57 15.35 13.02 4.04
C ASP A 57 15.93 14.44 4.16
N GLU A 58 16.79 14.85 3.23
CA GLU A 58 17.31 16.22 3.15
C GLU A 58 16.36 17.19 2.44
N ALA A 59 15.28 16.71 1.86
CA ALA A 59 14.26 17.53 1.19
C ALA A 59 13.46 18.35 2.21
N SER A 60 13.07 19.57 1.84
CA SER A 60 12.34 20.49 2.69
C SER A 60 10.90 20.67 2.22
N TYR A 61 9.96 20.76 3.17
CA TYR A 61 8.58 21.19 2.92
C TYR A 61 8.44 22.70 2.75
N TYR A 62 9.51 23.47 2.99
CA TYR A 62 9.50 24.93 2.89
C TYR A 62 10.33 25.38 1.68
N ARG A 63 9.75 26.30 0.91
CA ARG A 63 10.38 26.98 -0.21
C ARG A 63 9.95 28.43 -0.21
N ASP A 64 10.91 29.35 -0.25
CA ASP A 64 10.69 30.80 -0.19
C ASP A 64 9.84 31.26 1.01
N GLY A 65 10.00 30.55 2.16
CA GLY A 65 9.23 30.83 3.38
C GLY A 65 7.82 30.24 3.39
N GLU A 66 7.34 29.66 2.30
CA GLU A 66 6.02 29.01 2.22
C GLU A 66 6.12 27.51 2.39
N ARG A 67 5.19 26.95 3.15
CA ARG A 67 5.05 25.50 3.29
C ARG A 67 4.33 24.90 2.09
N LYS A 68 4.97 23.96 1.40
CA LYS A 68 4.39 23.18 0.31
C LYS A 68 3.77 21.88 0.84
N PRO A 69 2.81 21.27 0.13
CA PRO A 69 2.21 19.99 0.53
C PRO A 69 3.16 18.80 0.34
N PHE A 70 4.28 18.96 -0.33
CA PHE A 70 5.35 17.98 -0.54
C PHE A 70 6.71 18.56 -0.16
N ALA A 71 7.66 17.71 0.17
CA ALA A 71 9.04 18.12 0.35
C ALA A 71 9.74 18.21 -1.01
N SER A 72 10.74 19.10 -1.14
CA SER A 72 11.51 19.22 -2.39
C SER A 72 12.98 19.55 -2.16
N LYS A 73 13.83 19.08 -3.08
CA LYS A 73 15.25 19.39 -3.15
C LYS A 73 15.72 19.32 -4.60
N ASP A 74 16.52 20.29 -5.04
CA ASP A 74 17.12 20.34 -6.39
C ASP A 74 16.10 20.25 -7.55
N GLY A 75 14.89 20.81 -7.40
CA GLY A 75 13.83 20.70 -8.41
C GLY A 75 13.11 19.34 -8.46
N ILE A 76 13.38 18.46 -7.50
CA ILE A 76 12.72 17.16 -7.36
C ILE A 76 11.78 17.22 -6.16
N ALA A 77 10.50 16.87 -6.38
CA ALA A 77 9.54 16.67 -5.31
C ALA A 77 9.73 15.28 -4.67
N VAL A 78 9.67 15.20 -3.35
CA VAL A 78 9.76 13.96 -2.59
C VAL A 78 8.40 13.65 -1.97
N ILE A 79 7.86 12.49 -2.31
CA ILE A 79 6.54 12.03 -1.83
C ILE A 79 6.72 10.66 -1.19
N PRO A 80 7.01 10.59 0.13
CA PRO A 80 7.24 9.31 0.80
C PRO A 80 5.93 8.52 0.95
N ILE A 81 5.99 7.24 0.58
CA ILE A 81 4.87 6.30 0.67
C ILE A 81 5.19 5.28 1.76
N ARG A 82 4.81 5.61 3.00
CA ARG A 82 5.15 4.85 4.21
C ARG A 82 3.92 4.40 4.97
N GLY A 83 4.00 3.21 5.57
CA GLY A 83 2.96 2.65 6.44
C GLY A 83 1.90 1.83 5.71
N THR A 84 0.72 1.70 6.30
CA THR A 84 -0.41 0.96 5.69
C THR A 84 -1.22 1.88 4.79
N LEU A 85 -1.41 1.48 3.55
CA LEU A 85 -2.16 2.26 2.56
C LEU A 85 -3.66 2.11 2.78
N VAL A 86 -4.38 3.22 2.72
CA VAL A 86 -5.84 3.24 2.89
C VAL A 86 -6.50 4.16 1.86
N HIS A 87 -7.76 3.90 1.52
CA HIS A 87 -8.47 4.66 0.51
C HIS A 87 -8.46 6.17 0.78
N ARG A 88 -8.76 6.54 2.03
CA ARG A 88 -8.73 7.95 2.48
C ARG A 88 -8.19 8.03 3.90
N ALA A 89 -7.24 8.92 4.12
CA ALA A 89 -6.73 9.24 5.45
C ALA A 89 -6.84 10.75 5.71
N SER A 90 -7.13 11.09 6.96
CA SER A 90 -7.04 12.45 7.49
C SER A 90 -5.63 12.72 8.05
N TRP A 91 -5.38 13.95 8.50
CA TRP A 91 -4.11 14.32 9.17
C TRP A 91 -3.87 13.52 10.46
N VAL A 92 -4.93 13.18 11.18
CA VAL A 92 -4.86 12.41 12.44
C VAL A 92 -4.47 10.95 12.20
N ASP A 93 -4.78 10.41 11.01
CA ASP A 93 -4.47 9.03 10.66
C ASP A 93 -2.97 8.84 10.31
N ALA A 94 -2.26 9.90 9.91
CA ALA A 94 -0.83 9.84 9.59
C ALA A 94 0.03 9.48 10.81
N ASP A 95 -0.34 9.97 12.00
CA ASP A 95 0.35 9.67 13.26
C ASP A 95 0.14 8.21 13.71
N SER A 96 -0.83 7.51 13.11
CA SER A 96 -1.11 6.08 13.35
C SER A 96 -0.45 5.15 12.32
N GLY A 97 0.41 5.66 11.45
CA GLY A 97 1.09 4.88 10.42
C GLY A 97 0.19 4.52 9.23
N LEU A 98 -0.87 5.28 9.00
CA LEU A 98 -1.75 5.16 7.83
C LEU A 98 -1.39 6.20 6.77
N ALA A 99 -1.30 5.78 5.51
CA ALA A 99 -1.08 6.64 4.35
C ALA A 99 -2.28 6.57 3.40
N GLY A 100 -2.97 7.70 3.21
CA GLY A 100 -4.14 7.75 2.33
C GLY A 100 -3.76 7.94 0.86
N TYR A 101 -4.35 7.17 -0.05
CA TYR A 101 -4.20 7.37 -1.50
C TYR A 101 -4.56 8.81 -1.91
N ASN A 102 -5.62 9.37 -1.32
CA ASN A 102 -6.04 10.76 -1.56
C ASN A 102 -4.94 11.78 -1.25
N ARG A 103 -4.11 11.54 -0.24
CA ARG A 103 -3.00 12.43 0.12
C ARG A 103 -1.81 12.27 -0.82
N ILE A 104 -1.45 11.02 -1.13
CA ILE A 104 -0.37 10.70 -2.08
C ILE A 104 -0.65 11.35 -3.43
N VAL A 105 -1.84 11.13 -3.98
CA VAL A 105 -2.27 11.72 -5.26
C VAL A 105 -2.34 13.25 -5.18
N GLY A 106 -2.84 13.81 -4.07
CA GLY A 106 -2.89 15.25 -3.85
C GLY A 106 -1.49 15.90 -3.85
N GLN A 107 -0.51 15.25 -3.21
CA GLN A 107 0.89 15.71 -3.21
C GLN A 107 1.50 15.60 -4.61
N ALA A 108 1.25 14.50 -5.33
CA ALA A 108 1.74 14.32 -6.70
C ALA A 108 1.15 15.36 -7.66
N LYS A 109 -0.15 15.64 -7.59
CA LYS A 109 -0.80 16.69 -8.39
C LYS A 109 -0.24 18.09 -8.09
N ALA A 110 0.01 18.39 -6.84
CA ALA A 110 0.61 19.66 -6.45
C ALA A 110 2.05 19.78 -6.97
N ALA A 111 2.85 18.71 -6.91
CA ALA A 111 4.20 18.68 -7.47
C ALA A 111 4.18 18.76 -9.01
N PHE A 112 3.24 18.05 -9.64
CA PHE A 112 3.07 18.10 -11.10
C PHE A 112 2.75 19.50 -11.61
N SER A 113 1.88 20.23 -10.91
CA SER A 113 1.47 21.59 -11.28
C SER A 113 2.49 22.67 -10.92
N ASP A 114 3.50 22.37 -10.14
CA ASP A 114 4.51 23.34 -9.70
C ASP A 114 5.60 23.49 -10.79
N PRO A 115 5.78 24.70 -11.37
CA PRO A 115 6.74 24.93 -12.45
C PRO A 115 8.20 24.78 -12.04
N GLU A 116 8.51 24.83 -10.74
CA GLU A 116 9.89 24.66 -10.22
C GLU A 116 10.23 23.19 -9.96
N ILE A 117 9.27 22.29 -10.11
CA ILE A 117 9.49 20.86 -9.98
C ILE A 117 9.64 20.25 -11.37
N GLY A 118 10.80 19.69 -11.65
CA GLY A 118 11.10 18.98 -12.90
C GLY A 118 10.80 17.49 -12.84
N GLY A 119 10.75 16.87 -11.64
CA GLY A 119 10.50 15.44 -11.48
C GLY A 119 10.05 15.07 -10.07
N MET A 120 9.63 13.83 -9.88
CA MET A 120 9.14 13.32 -8.59
C MET A 120 9.91 12.07 -8.18
N PHE A 121 10.28 11.98 -6.91
CA PHE A 121 10.93 10.83 -6.29
C PHE A 121 10.05 10.29 -5.18
N LEU A 122 9.64 9.04 -5.29
CA LEU A 122 8.71 8.37 -4.40
C LEU A 122 9.44 7.26 -3.63
N PRO A 123 9.96 7.50 -2.43
CA PRO A 123 10.51 6.44 -1.59
C PRO A 123 9.39 5.61 -0.94
N PHE A 124 9.50 4.28 -1.06
CA PHE A 124 8.52 3.31 -0.58
C PHE A 124 9.02 2.54 0.64
N GLU A 125 8.18 2.51 1.67
CA GLU A 125 8.33 1.71 2.88
C GLU A 125 6.94 1.21 3.32
N THR A 126 6.35 0.30 2.52
CA THR A 126 4.98 -0.14 2.74
C THR A 126 4.76 -1.61 2.41
N GLY A 127 4.01 -2.30 3.26
CA GLY A 127 3.50 -3.64 3.01
C GLY A 127 2.20 -3.67 2.21
N GLY A 128 1.71 -2.53 1.73
CA GLY A 128 0.42 -2.44 1.02
C GLY A 128 -0.73 -1.94 1.89
N GLY A 129 -1.96 -2.33 1.55
CA GLY A 129 -3.15 -1.85 2.26
C GLY A 129 -4.49 -2.19 1.60
N GLU A 130 -5.42 -1.24 1.59
CA GLU A 130 -6.76 -1.43 1.00
C GLU A 130 -6.71 -1.50 -0.52
N CYS A 131 -7.49 -2.41 -1.12
CA CYS A 131 -7.68 -2.44 -2.58
C CYS A 131 -8.55 -1.27 -3.07
N ALA A 132 -9.49 -0.81 -2.23
CA ALA A 132 -10.37 0.29 -2.60
C ALA A 132 -9.58 1.58 -2.88
N GLY A 133 -9.69 2.09 -4.10
CA GLY A 133 -9.01 3.31 -4.56
C GLY A 133 -7.54 3.14 -4.95
N MET A 134 -6.98 1.94 -4.82
CA MET A 134 -5.58 1.65 -5.15
C MET A 134 -5.28 1.84 -6.63
N ILE A 135 -6.01 1.17 -7.52
CA ILE A 135 -5.81 1.28 -8.97
C ILE A 135 -6.06 2.72 -9.44
N ALA A 136 -7.15 3.34 -8.99
CA ALA A 136 -7.42 4.73 -9.33
C ALA A 136 -6.29 5.70 -8.91
N ALA A 137 -5.68 5.46 -7.76
CA ALA A 137 -4.53 6.25 -7.32
C ALA A 137 -3.28 6.00 -8.18
N ALA A 138 -3.05 4.74 -8.58
CA ALA A 138 -1.95 4.37 -9.46
C ALA A 138 -2.15 4.98 -10.88
N GLU A 139 -3.36 4.92 -11.43
CA GLU A 139 -3.71 5.57 -12.71
C GLU A 139 -3.46 7.08 -12.68
N GLU A 140 -3.82 7.75 -11.58
CA GLU A 140 -3.55 9.18 -11.41
C GLU A 140 -2.04 9.47 -11.38
N ILE A 141 -1.23 8.63 -10.75
CA ILE A 141 0.24 8.76 -10.77
C ILE A 141 0.76 8.52 -12.19
N ALA A 142 0.34 7.46 -12.85
CA ALA A 142 0.75 7.13 -14.21
C ALA A 142 0.43 8.26 -15.20
N SER A 143 -0.74 8.90 -15.06
CA SER A 143 -1.15 10.03 -15.93
C SER A 143 -0.24 11.26 -15.84
N MET A 144 0.53 11.39 -14.76
CA MET A 144 1.50 12.46 -14.53
C MET A 144 2.92 12.08 -14.93
N ALA A 145 3.17 10.80 -15.26
CA ALA A 145 4.47 10.26 -15.58
C ALA A 145 4.96 10.77 -16.96
N LYS A 146 6.29 10.74 -17.17
CA LYS A 146 6.92 11.18 -18.41
C LYS A 146 6.44 10.37 -19.63
N ALA A 147 6.22 9.08 -19.46
CA ALA A 147 5.70 8.20 -20.50
C ALA A 147 4.37 8.72 -21.12
N GLU A 148 3.56 9.42 -20.34
CA GLU A 148 2.31 10.08 -20.77
C GLU A 148 2.49 11.56 -21.15
N GLY A 149 3.74 12.01 -21.35
CA GLY A 149 4.06 13.40 -21.68
C GLY A 149 4.14 14.33 -20.46
N GLY A 150 4.19 13.76 -19.25
CA GLY A 150 4.31 14.48 -17.98
C GLY A 150 5.76 14.66 -17.52
N LYS A 151 5.97 14.61 -16.20
CA LYS A 151 7.27 14.73 -15.55
C LYS A 151 7.82 13.35 -15.19
N PRO A 152 9.16 13.11 -15.21
CA PRO A 152 9.73 11.85 -14.77
C PRO A 152 9.39 11.58 -13.30
N ILE A 153 8.88 10.37 -13.03
CA ILE A 153 8.52 9.88 -11.70
C ILE A 153 9.31 8.60 -11.43
N TYR A 154 10.15 8.64 -10.39
CA TYR A 154 10.93 7.50 -9.97
C TYR A 154 10.43 6.94 -8.64
N ALA A 155 10.12 5.65 -8.62
CA ALA A 155 9.89 4.89 -7.40
C ALA A 155 11.23 4.37 -6.86
N TYR A 156 11.42 4.47 -5.56
CA TYR A 156 12.57 3.89 -4.88
C TYR A 156 12.11 2.96 -3.75
N LEU A 157 12.42 1.68 -3.85
CA LEU A 157 12.12 0.69 -2.82
C LEU A 157 13.22 0.79 -1.76
N ASP A 158 12.99 1.62 -0.74
CA ASP A 158 13.97 1.83 0.34
C ASP A 158 14.08 0.59 1.22
N GLU A 159 12.97 0.14 1.80
CA GLU A 159 12.86 -1.13 2.50
C GLU A 159 11.96 -2.09 1.70
N ARG A 160 10.73 -1.67 1.39
CA ARG A 160 9.77 -2.50 0.68
C ARG A 160 8.67 -1.70 -0.03
N ALA A 161 8.22 -2.26 -1.15
CA ALA A 161 6.97 -1.90 -1.81
C ALA A 161 6.23 -3.19 -2.14
N CYS A 162 5.33 -3.63 -1.26
CA CYS A 162 4.57 -4.86 -1.45
C CYS A 162 3.10 -4.57 -1.76
N SER A 163 2.48 -5.44 -2.55
CA SER A 163 1.06 -5.47 -2.83
C SER A 163 0.55 -4.10 -3.32
N ALA A 164 -0.37 -3.41 -2.64
CA ALA A 164 -0.83 -2.08 -3.04
C ALA A 164 0.33 -1.07 -3.18
N GLY A 165 1.39 -1.21 -2.39
CA GLY A 165 2.60 -0.39 -2.53
C GLY A 165 3.30 -0.64 -3.86
N TYR A 166 3.39 -1.90 -4.30
CA TYR A 166 3.98 -2.23 -5.58
C TYR A 166 3.11 -1.76 -6.75
N VAL A 167 1.79 -1.82 -6.62
CA VAL A 167 0.87 -1.28 -7.64
C VAL A 167 1.11 0.21 -7.85
N LEU A 168 1.28 1.00 -6.78
CA LEU A 168 1.63 2.41 -6.92
C LEU A 168 3.04 2.61 -7.52
N ALA A 169 4.02 1.80 -7.12
CA ALA A 169 5.38 1.86 -7.66
C ALA A 169 5.40 1.53 -9.16
N SER A 170 4.59 0.56 -9.61
CA SER A 170 4.51 0.15 -11.02
C SER A 170 4.00 1.27 -11.95
N ALA A 171 3.28 2.26 -11.40
CA ALA A 171 2.79 3.43 -12.12
C ALA A 171 3.86 4.50 -12.39
N CYS A 172 5.08 4.33 -11.87
CA CYS A 172 6.19 5.25 -12.07
C CYS A 172 6.99 4.91 -13.33
N ASP A 173 7.68 5.90 -13.93
CA ASP A 173 8.52 5.71 -15.13
C ASP A 173 9.68 4.74 -14.87
N LYS A 174 10.27 4.80 -13.66
CA LYS A 174 11.37 3.93 -13.23
C LYS A 174 11.16 3.46 -11.81
N ILE A 175 11.57 2.23 -11.56
CA ILE A 175 11.56 1.62 -10.23
C ILE A 175 12.97 1.14 -9.91
N TYR A 176 13.56 1.69 -8.86
CA TYR A 176 14.85 1.27 -8.34
C TYR A 176 14.73 0.80 -6.89
N GLY A 177 15.68 0.02 -6.44
CA GLY A 177 15.76 -0.41 -5.05
C GLY A 177 17.12 -0.98 -4.72
N ARG A 178 17.37 -1.19 -3.44
CA ARG A 178 18.57 -1.88 -2.98
C ARG A 178 18.47 -3.38 -3.26
N ARG A 179 19.59 -4.08 -3.13
CA ARG A 179 19.63 -5.55 -3.27
C ARG A 179 18.74 -6.25 -2.24
N GLU A 180 18.71 -5.72 -1.03
CA GLU A 180 17.94 -6.22 0.11
C GLU A 180 16.49 -5.71 0.17
N CYS A 181 16.08 -4.80 -0.71
CA CYS A 181 14.70 -4.34 -0.75
C CYS A 181 13.74 -5.49 -1.05
N MET A 182 12.50 -5.33 -0.64
CA MET A 182 11.44 -6.30 -0.87
C MET A 182 10.32 -5.72 -1.72
N GLY A 183 9.73 -6.56 -2.56
CA GLY A 183 8.58 -6.19 -3.40
C GLY A 183 7.79 -7.40 -3.84
N GLY A 184 6.74 -7.19 -4.62
CA GLY A 184 5.86 -8.28 -5.04
C GLY A 184 4.57 -8.33 -4.22
N SER A 185 4.17 -9.51 -3.77
CA SER A 185 2.86 -9.73 -3.12
C SER A 185 1.69 -9.22 -3.98
N ILE A 186 1.74 -9.51 -5.28
CA ILE A 186 0.83 -8.98 -6.30
C ILE A 186 -0.42 -9.86 -6.36
N ALA A 187 -1.35 -9.62 -5.44
CA ALA A 187 -2.68 -10.24 -5.37
C ALA A 187 -3.51 -9.57 -4.26
N ALA A 188 -4.78 -9.92 -4.15
CA ALA A 188 -5.66 -9.54 -3.06
C ALA A 188 -5.93 -10.70 -2.10
N ILE A 189 -6.28 -10.39 -0.86
CA ILE A 189 -6.74 -11.34 0.15
C ILE A 189 -7.97 -10.79 0.88
N ILE A 190 -8.78 -11.66 1.47
CA ILE A 190 -9.84 -11.29 2.41
C ILE A 190 -9.64 -12.09 3.70
N ASN A 191 -9.58 -11.37 4.83
CA ASN A 191 -9.59 -12.00 6.14
C ASN A 191 -11.02 -12.13 6.65
N ILE A 192 -11.38 -13.33 7.11
CA ILE A 192 -12.66 -13.60 7.75
C ILE A 192 -12.41 -14.45 9.01
N ILE A 193 -13.11 -14.14 10.10
CA ILE A 193 -12.98 -14.86 11.37
C ILE A 193 -14.32 -15.46 11.72
N ASP A 194 -14.38 -16.79 11.80
CA ASP A 194 -15.51 -17.50 12.39
C ASP A 194 -15.45 -17.43 13.92
N LYS A 195 -16.35 -16.68 14.51
CA LYS A 195 -16.46 -16.48 15.96
C LYS A 195 -17.52 -17.38 16.61
N SER A 196 -18.18 -18.26 15.88
CA SER A 196 -19.30 -19.07 16.37
C SER A 196 -18.95 -19.85 17.64
N LYS A 197 -17.80 -20.54 17.67
CA LYS A 197 -17.33 -21.28 18.84
C LYS A 197 -16.95 -20.39 20.04
N ALA A 198 -16.53 -19.16 19.80
CA ALA A 198 -16.22 -18.21 20.86
C ALA A 198 -17.51 -17.72 21.53
N TYR A 199 -18.52 -17.38 20.74
CA TYR A 199 -19.83 -17.00 21.27
C TYR A 199 -20.51 -18.12 22.05
N GLU A 200 -20.47 -19.35 21.53
CA GLU A 200 -20.98 -20.54 22.22
C GLU A 200 -20.34 -20.70 23.61
N LYS A 201 -19.00 -20.61 23.70
CA LYS A 201 -18.27 -20.69 25.00
C LYS A 201 -18.61 -19.55 25.94
N MET A 202 -19.00 -18.38 25.45
CA MET A 202 -19.41 -17.24 26.25
C MET A 202 -20.90 -17.28 26.64
N GLY A 203 -21.64 -18.28 26.19
CA GLY A 203 -23.09 -18.39 26.40
C GLY A 203 -23.88 -17.31 25.65
N LEU A 204 -23.36 -16.83 24.53
CA LEU A 204 -23.98 -15.82 23.69
C LEU A 204 -24.49 -16.46 22.40
N ASP A 205 -25.71 -16.12 22.01
CA ASP A 205 -26.34 -16.55 20.75
C ASP A 205 -26.71 -15.31 19.93
N PRO A 206 -25.84 -14.82 19.04
CA PRO A 206 -26.11 -13.65 18.24
C PRO A 206 -27.19 -13.97 17.21
N ILE A 207 -28.28 -13.20 17.22
CA ILE A 207 -29.41 -13.33 16.31
C ILE A 207 -29.40 -12.18 15.31
N VAL A 208 -29.38 -12.50 14.00
CA VAL A 208 -29.44 -11.50 12.93
C VAL A 208 -30.85 -11.47 12.35
N ILE A 209 -31.53 -10.33 12.49
CA ILE A 209 -32.87 -10.09 11.90
C ILE A 209 -32.67 -9.30 10.61
N ARG A 210 -33.17 -9.82 9.49
CA ARG A 210 -33.08 -9.23 8.17
C ARG A 210 -34.37 -9.44 7.38
N ALA A 211 -34.54 -8.70 6.28
CA ALA A 211 -35.65 -8.95 5.37
C ALA A 211 -35.59 -10.36 4.78
N GLU A 212 -36.74 -11.01 4.60
CA GLU A 212 -36.83 -12.40 4.12
C GLU A 212 -36.07 -12.61 2.82
N TRP A 213 -36.17 -11.69 1.86
CA TRP A 213 -35.48 -11.74 0.57
C TRP A 213 -33.98 -11.43 0.63
N ALA A 214 -33.48 -10.92 1.79
CA ALA A 214 -32.08 -10.50 1.98
C ALA A 214 -31.27 -11.51 2.82
N ASP A 215 -31.48 -12.81 2.58
CA ASP A 215 -30.86 -13.93 3.30
C ASP A 215 -29.34 -13.89 3.29
N ARG A 216 -28.73 -13.24 2.29
CA ARG A 216 -27.27 -13.14 2.12
C ARG A 216 -26.65 -11.87 2.76
N LYS A 217 -27.45 -10.96 3.31
CA LYS A 217 -26.97 -9.67 3.82
C LYS A 217 -26.03 -9.80 5.03
N ALA A 218 -26.16 -10.85 5.82
CA ALA A 218 -25.40 -11.05 7.06
C ALA A 218 -24.26 -12.08 6.92
N ARG A 219 -23.93 -12.50 5.73
CA ARG A 219 -22.86 -13.49 5.50
C ARG A 219 -21.53 -13.05 6.14
N GLY A 220 -20.90 -13.96 6.88
CA GLY A 220 -19.65 -13.72 7.59
C GLY A 220 -19.77 -12.89 8.86
N GLN A 221 -20.98 -12.48 9.27
CA GLN A 221 -21.22 -11.80 10.54
C GLN A 221 -21.37 -12.80 11.70
N ALA A 222 -21.26 -12.30 12.94
CA ALA A 222 -21.56 -13.08 14.11
C ALA A 222 -23.02 -13.60 14.08
N GLY A 223 -23.23 -14.87 14.42
CA GLY A 223 -24.54 -15.53 14.33
C GLY A 223 -24.85 -16.16 12.96
N GLU A 224 -24.01 -15.94 11.98
CA GLU A 224 -24.12 -16.59 10.66
C GLU A 224 -22.96 -17.55 10.45
N LYS A 225 -23.26 -18.73 9.89
CA LYS A 225 -22.23 -19.70 9.53
C LYS A 225 -21.43 -19.22 8.32
N ILE A 226 -20.11 -19.38 8.40
CA ILE A 226 -19.24 -19.25 7.24
C ILE A 226 -19.33 -20.56 6.45
N ASP A 227 -20.29 -20.65 5.57
CA ASP A 227 -20.55 -21.82 4.74
C ASP A 227 -19.70 -21.80 3.45
N LYS A 228 -19.76 -22.89 2.68
CA LYS A 228 -19.02 -23.03 1.42
C LYS A 228 -19.43 -21.96 0.38
N ASP A 229 -20.70 -21.57 0.34
CA ASP A 229 -21.20 -20.57 -0.59
C ASP A 229 -20.66 -19.16 -0.23
N THR A 230 -20.57 -18.85 1.06
CA THR A 230 -19.91 -17.62 1.55
C THR A 230 -18.44 -17.60 1.15
N ILE A 231 -17.70 -18.70 1.38
CA ILE A 231 -16.28 -18.81 1.00
C ILE A 231 -16.12 -18.67 -0.51
N ALA A 232 -16.93 -19.36 -1.30
CA ALA A 232 -16.88 -19.29 -2.76
C ALA A 232 -17.15 -17.87 -3.28
N ARG A 233 -18.12 -17.16 -2.70
CA ARG A 233 -18.44 -15.77 -3.10
C ARG A 233 -17.32 -14.79 -2.75
N LEU A 234 -16.71 -14.93 -1.56
CA LEU A 234 -15.57 -14.11 -1.16
C LEU A 234 -14.33 -14.44 -2.00
N GLY A 235 -14.11 -15.73 -2.31
CA GLY A 235 -13.07 -16.17 -3.23
C GLY A 235 -13.19 -15.52 -4.60
N ALA A 236 -14.38 -15.57 -5.19
CA ALA A 236 -14.64 -14.91 -6.49
C ALA A 236 -14.35 -13.39 -6.45
N LEU A 237 -14.64 -12.71 -5.35
CA LEU A 237 -14.29 -11.29 -5.19
C LEU A 237 -12.77 -11.06 -5.09
N VAL A 238 -12.05 -11.95 -4.42
CA VAL A 238 -10.58 -11.94 -4.35
C VAL A 238 -9.99 -12.16 -5.73
N ASP A 239 -10.51 -13.15 -6.48
CA ASP A 239 -10.04 -13.48 -7.83
C ASP A 239 -10.25 -12.27 -8.77
N GLU A 240 -11.46 -11.70 -8.81
CA GLU A 240 -11.80 -10.53 -9.62
C GLU A 240 -10.87 -9.33 -9.30
N THR A 241 -10.65 -9.07 -8.01
CA THR A 241 -9.75 -7.98 -7.57
C THR A 241 -8.31 -8.26 -7.96
N SER A 242 -7.86 -9.52 -7.82
CA SER A 242 -6.51 -9.92 -8.18
C SER A 242 -6.25 -9.84 -9.68
N GLU A 243 -7.24 -10.19 -10.52
CA GLU A 243 -7.13 -10.03 -11.97
C GLU A 243 -6.92 -8.56 -12.36
N GLN A 244 -7.68 -7.63 -11.77
CA GLN A 244 -7.49 -6.19 -12.02
C GLN A 244 -6.10 -5.70 -11.62
N ILE A 245 -5.57 -6.20 -10.49
CA ILE A 245 -4.20 -5.88 -10.03
C ILE A 245 -3.16 -6.40 -11.02
N VAL A 246 -3.29 -7.65 -11.45
CA VAL A 246 -2.38 -8.30 -12.39
C VAL A 246 -2.38 -7.60 -13.74
N GLU A 247 -3.55 -7.31 -14.29
CA GLU A 247 -3.72 -6.57 -15.54
C GLU A 247 -2.99 -5.21 -15.48
N PHE A 248 -3.25 -4.42 -14.43
CA PHE A 248 -2.62 -3.12 -14.25
C PHE A 248 -1.09 -3.22 -14.17
N VAL A 249 -0.58 -4.09 -13.28
CA VAL A 249 0.88 -4.24 -13.09
C VAL A 249 1.55 -4.77 -14.36
N ALA A 250 0.95 -5.74 -15.05
CA ALA A 250 1.49 -6.28 -16.30
C ALA A 250 1.60 -5.19 -17.37
N ALA A 251 0.57 -4.37 -17.53
CA ALA A 251 0.56 -3.25 -18.46
C ALA A 251 1.64 -2.21 -18.12
N MET A 252 1.73 -1.78 -16.86
CA MET A 252 2.71 -0.78 -16.41
C MET A 252 4.17 -1.27 -16.54
N ARG A 253 4.43 -2.54 -16.29
CA ARG A 253 5.78 -3.12 -16.35
C ARG A 253 6.17 -3.70 -17.71
N GLY A 254 5.25 -3.75 -18.66
CA GLY A 254 5.48 -4.36 -19.98
C GLY A 254 5.79 -5.85 -19.91
N VAL A 255 5.23 -6.56 -18.94
CA VAL A 255 5.35 -8.00 -18.75
C VAL A 255 4.01 -8.69 -18.99
N THR A 256 4.00 -10.03 -19.12
CA THR A 256 2.74 -10.74 -19.31
C THR A 256 2.01 -10.96 -17.99
N GLU A 257 0.67 -10.95 -18.00
CA GLU A 257 -0.13 -11.32 -16.83
C GLU A 257 0.25 -12.71 -16.30
N LYS A 258 0.53 -13.64 -17.22
CA LYS A 258 0.99 -14.98 -16.85
C LYS A 258 2.26 -14.92 -16.01
N SER A 259 3.26 -14.11 -16.39
CA SER A 259 4.50 -14.00 -15.60
C SER A 259 4.24 -13.46 -14.20
N ILE A 260 3.29 -12.55 -14.02
CA ILE A 260 2.87 -12.06 -12.69
C ILE A 260 2.16 -13.16 -11.89
N LYS A 261 1.23 -13.90 -12.53
CA LYS A 261 0.50 -15.00 -11.88
C LYS A 261 1.42 -16.14 -11.46
N ASP A 262 2.45 -16.43 -12.25
CA ASP A 262 3.46 -17.45 -11.94
C ASP A 262 4.28 -17.11 -10.67
N LEU A 263 4.34 -15.84 -10.24
CA LEU A 263 4.94 -15.41 -8.98
C LEU A 263 4.09 -15.75 -7.74
N ARG A 264 2.83 -16.15 -7.94
CA ARG A 264 1.92 -16.69 -6.90
C ARG A 264 1.69 -15.80 -5.69
N GLY A 265 1.82 -14.47 -5.86
CA GLY A 265 1.64 -13.50 -4.78
C GLY A 265 2.77 -13.50 -3.73
N GLU A 266 3.93 -14.06 -4.03
CA GLU A 266 5.07 -14.07 -3.12
C GLU A 266 5.77 -12.71 -3.04
N VAL A 267 6.58 -12.54 -1.98
CA VAL A 267 7.47 -11.38 -1.78
C VAL A 267 8.88 -11.77 -2.19
N PHE A 268 9.55 -10.91 -2.92
CA PHE A 268 10.87 -11.15 -3.50
C PHE A 268 11.87 -10.07 -3.09
N THR A 269 13.16 -10.40 -3.11
CA THR A 269 14.25 -9.43 -2.91
C THR A 269 14.62 -8.72 -4.21
N GLY A 270 15.44 -7.66 -4.12
CA GLY A 270 15.78 -6.83 -5.27
C GLY A 270 16.36 -7.59 -6.48
N ASN A 271 17.17 -8.63 -6.24
CA ASN A 271 17.72 -9.44 -7.35
C ASN A 271 16.62 -10.16 -8.14
N ASP A 272 15.69 -10.78 -7.46
CA ASP A 272 14.58 -11.50 -8.08
C ASP A 272 13.62 -10.52 -8.75
N LEU A 273 13.31 -9.40 -8.08
CA LEU A 273 12.48 -8.33 -8.66
C LEU A 273 13.04 -7.83 -9.98
N LYS A 274 14.38 -7.64 -10.08
CA LYS A 274 15.04 -7.26 -11.32
C LYS A 274 14.93 -8.37 -12.36
N ALA A 275 15.16 -9.61 -11.98
CA ALA A 275 15.08 -10.76 -12.88
C ALA A 275 13.67 -10.95 -13.47
N PHE A 276 12.64 -10.64 -12.70
CA PHE A 276 11.24 -10.71 -13.14
C PHE A 276 10.75 -9.46 -13.89
N GLY A 277 11.59 -8.44 -14.04
CA GLY A 277 11.22 -7.16 -14.67
C GLY A 277 10.36 -6.26 -13.79
N LEU A 278 10.29 -6.55 -12.48
CA LEU A 278 9.51 -5.78 -11.52
C LEU A 278 10.21 -4.51 -11.04
N ILE A 279 11.54 -4.44 -11.12
CA ILE A 279 12.32 -3.20 -10.97
C ILE A 279 13.25 -3.03 -12.17
N ASP A 280 13.62 -1.78 -12.47
CA ASP A 280 14.47 -1.46 -13.61
C ASP A 280 15.94 -1.76 -13.33
N ASP A 281 16.42 -1.40 -12.13
CA ASP A 281 17.78 -1.75 -11.69
C ASP A 281 17.92 -1.73 -10.17
N ILE A 282 19.06 -2.26 -9.71
CA ILE A 282 19.51 -2.22 -8.32
C ILE A 282 20.46 -1.03 -8.18
N LEU A 283 19.98 0.02 -7.53
CA LEU A 283 20.74 1.24 -7.27
C LEU A 283 20.62 1.62 -5.79
N SER A 284 21.63 2.30 -5.28
CA SER A 284 21.49 3.05 -4.04
C SER A 284 20.54 4.23 -4.25
N GLU A 285 19.93 4.74 -3.19
CA GLU A 285 19.07 5.92 -3.29
C GLU A 285 19.78 7.11 -3.93
N ARG A 286 21.06 7.30 -3.59
CA ARG A 286 21.88 8.38 -4.13
C ARG A 286 22.08 8.25 -5.64
N GLU A 287 22.27 7.04 -6.16
CA GLU A 287 22.42 6.79 -7.60
C GLU A 287 21.08 7.01 -8.32
N ALA A 288 19.96 6.49 -7.77
CA ALA A 288 18.63 6.71 -8.32
C ALA A 288 18.25 8.21 -8.33
N TRP A 289 18.59 8.92 -7.25
CA TRP A 289 18.41 10.39 -7.18
C TRP A 289 19.24 11.12 -8.23
N ALA A 290 20.51 10.74 -8.38
CA ALA A 290 21.39 11.34 -9.38
C ALA A 290 20.89 11.11 -10.80
N ALA A 291 20.36 9.92 -11.09
CA ALA A 291 19.77 9.59 -12.39
C ALA A 291 18.54 10.47 -12.68
N LEU A 292 17.62 10.66 -11.72
CA LEU A 292 16.49 11.56 -11.88
C LEU A 292 16.94 13.00 -12.06
N LYS A 293 17.92 13.46 -11.25
CA LYS A 293 18.47 14.82 -11.34
C LYS A 293 19.11 15.10 -12.70
N GLU A 294 19.75 14.12 -13.31
CA GLU A 294 20.32 14.26 -14.66
C GLU A 294 19.21 14.31 -15.71
N GLU A 295 18.18 13.48 -15.56
CA GLU A 295 17.05 13.46 -16.49
C GLU A 295 16.30 14.80 -16.54
N ILE A 296 16.08 15.43 -15.37
CA ILE A 296 15.38 16.72 -15.30
C ILE A 296 16.22 17.93 -15.74
N ARG A 297 17.56 17.80 -15.85
CA ARG A 297 18.44 18.89 -16.36
C ARG A 297 18.28 19.11 -17.86
N GLY A 298 17.74 18.15 -18.56
CA GLY A 298 17.47 18.22 -20.00
C GLY A 298 16.13 18.87 -20.35
N PHE A 299 15.37 19.27 -19.36
CA PHE A 299 14.11 20.03 -19.48
C PHE A 299 14.33 21.46 -18.96
#